data_d981a70739cb510c2aa50f99bf59637e
#
_entry.id   d981a70739cb510c2aa50f99bf59637e
#
_cell.length_a   1.000
_cell.length_b   1.000
_cell.length_c   1.000
_cell.angle_alpha   90.00
_cell.angle_beta   90.00
_cell.angle_gamma   90.00
#
_symmetry.space_group_name_H-M   'P 1'
#
loop_
_entity.id
_entity.type
_entity.pdbx_description
1 polymer ?
#
loop_
_entity_poly.entity_id
_entity_poly.type
_entity_poly.pdbx_seq_one_letter_code
_entity_poly.pdbx_strand_id
1 'polypeptide(L)'
;MISLTYLLVAASAVASVFAEEPTSPNPRLKKRTNQTGTHDGYYYSFWSDDQGQATYTNKAGGEYAVTWGGQGNFVGGKGWNPGSAQTISYSGTFSPNGNGYLSIYGWTRNPLIEYYIVESFGSYDPSSAATSKGSITVDGSTYNILQTTRTNQPSIDGTSTFQQYWSVRQNHRTSGSVDVAAHFKAWASHGMNLGTEHNYQIVASEGYHSSGSADITVGKASSGGGGTGTTPPTQSTSAPPSNGNCAALYGQCGGQGWSGASCCASGTCKASNQWYSQCL
;
A
#
# COMPACT_ATOMS: atom_id res chain seq x y z
N MET A 1 -87.24 55.09 -21.44
CA MET A 1 -85.92 55.36 -20.85
C MET A 1 -85.15 54.06 -20.95
N ILE A 2 -84.30 53.93 -21.93
CA ILE A 2 -83.54 52.71 -22.20
C ILE A 2 -82.09 53.05 -21.93
N SER A 3 -81.49 52.40 -20.91
CA SER A 3 -80.12 52.57 -20.56
C SER A 3 -79.25 51.55 -21.32
N LEU A 4 -78.31 52.05 -22.07
CA LEU A 4 -77.43 51.25 -22.91
C LEU A 4 -76.12 51.03 -22.07
N THR A 5 -75.90 49.80 -21.64
CA THR A 5 -74.70 49.45 -20.90
C THR A 5 -73.61 48.91 -21.89
N TYR A 6 -72.56 49.62 -22.09
CA TYR A 6 -71.43 49.17 -22.90
C TYR A 6 -70.61 48.12 -22.17
N LEU A 7 -70.44 46.96 -22.79
CA LEU A 7 -69.60 45.87 -22.36
C LEU A 7 -68.17 46.06 -22.91
N LEU A 8 -67.23 46.45 -22.07
CA LEU A 8 -65.86 46.51 -22.44
C LEU A 8 -65.24 45.12 -22.31
N VAL A 9 -64.87 44.53 -23.45
CA VAL A 9 -64.11 43.28 -23.50
C VAL A 9 -62.63 43.68 -23.39
N ALA A 10 -62.06 43.39 -22.25
CA ALA A 10 -60.60 43.51 -22.04
C ALA A 10 -59.93 42.22 -22.56
N ALA A 11 -59.19 42.31 -23.67
CA ALA A 11 -58.40 41.25 -24.19
C ALA A 11 -57.10 41.18 -23.30
N SER A 12 -57.00 40.20 -22.40
CA SER A 12 -55.81 39.90 -21.64
C SER A 12 -54.83 39.16 -22.55
N ALA A 13 -53.78 39.83 -23.00
CA ALA A 13 -52.61 39.18 -23.60
C ALA A 13 -51.84 38.41 -22.52
N VAL A 14 -51.98 37.09 -22.54
CA VAL A 14 -51.13 36.21 -21.73
C VAL A 14 -49.76 36.15 -22.38
N ALA A 15 -48.82 36.95 -21.88
CA ALA A 15 -47.40 36.78 -22.18
C ALA A 15 -46.93 35.51 -21.47
N SER A 16 -46.75 34.41 -22.19
CA SER A 16 -46.06 33.21 -21.71
C SER A 16 -44.57 33.55 -21.52
N VAL A 17 -44.23 33.86 -20.29
CA VAL A 17 -42.83 33.90 -19.85
C VAL A 17 -42.37 32.44 -19.83
N PHE A 18 -41.62 32.02 -20.84
CA PHE A 18 -40.81 30.81 -20.74
C PHE A 18 -39.73 31.10 -19.68
N ALA A 19 -39.98 30.65 -18.47
CA ALA A 19 -38.90 30.53 -17.49
C ALA A 19 -37.94 29.46 -18.05
N GLU A 20 -36.79 29.89 -18.56
CA GLU A 20 -35.62 29.02 -18.70
C GLU A 20 -35.33 28.45 -17.31
N GLU A 21 -35.60 27.13 -17.13
CA GLU A 21 -35.09 26.42 -15.97
C GLU A 21 -33.58 26.63 -15.94
N PRO A 22 -32.99 27.09 -14.79
CA PRO A 22 -31.56 27.09 -14.68
C PRO A 22 -31.09 25.64 -14.84
N THR A 23 -30.39 25.35 -15.93
CA THR A 23 -29.66 24.09 -16.09
C THR A 23 -28.65 24.01 -14.95
N SER A 24 -29.12 23.42 -13.85
CA SER A 24 -28.22 23.01 -12.78
C SER A 24 -27.11 22.18 -13.44
N PRO A 25 -25.83 22.55 -13.32
CA PRO A 25 -24.80 21.72 -13.85
C PRO A 25 -24.95 20.37 -13.15
N ASN A 26 -25.37 19.38 -13.94
CA ASN A 26 -25.50 18.00 -13.53
C ASN A 26 -24.22 17.68 -12.73
N PRO A 27 -24.29 17.42 -11.41
CA PRO A 27 -23.10 17.07 -10.69
C PRO A 27 -22.58 15.83 -11.41
N ARG A 28 -21.49 15.99 -12.16
CA ARG A 28 -20.80 14.86 -12.79
C ARG A 28 -20.67 13.85 -11.67
N LEU A 29 -21.42 12.76 -11.77
CA LEU A 29 -21.27 11.60 -10.92
C LEU A 29 -19.78 11.27 -10.99
N LYS A 30 -19.02 11.64 -9.96
CA LYS A 30 -17.61 11.27 -9.85
C LYS A 30 -17.64 9.75 -9.91
N LYS A 31 -17.12 9.20 -11.00
CA LYS A 31 -17.03 7.77 -11.18
C LYS A 31 -16.24 7.26 -9.97
N ARG A 32 -16.87 6.46 -9.10
CA ARG A 32 -16.17 5.81 -7.99
C ARG A 32 -14.94 5.15 -8.55
N THR A 33 -13.78 5.56 -8.06
CA THR A 33 -12.48 5.17 -8.62
C THR A 33 -12.01 3.83 -8.04
N ASN A 34 -12.85 3.15 -7.27
CA ASN A 34 -12.52 1.85 -6.69
C ASN A 34 -12.38 0.80 -7.80
N GLN A 35 -11.17 0.25 -7.92
CA GLN A 35 -10.81 -0.69 -8.96
C GLN A 35 -10.16 -1.91 -8.33
N THR A 36 -10.56 -3.08 -8.77
CA THR A 36 -9.90 -4.35 -8.44
C THR A 36 -9.83 -5.23 -9.68
N GLY A 37 -8.85 -6.08 -9.75
CA GLY A 37 -8.71 -7.02 -10.87
C GLY A 37 -7.37 -7.72 -10.89
N THR A 38 -7.05 -8.28 -12.05
CA THR A 38 -5.74 -8.88 -12.32
C THR A 38 -5.07 -8.14 -13.47
N HIS A 39 -3.81 -7.81 -13.32
CA HIS A 39 -2.98 -7.19 -14.34
C HIS A 39 -1.61 -7.85 -14.34
N ASP A 40 -1.19 -8.39 -15.47
CA ASP A 40 0.09 -9.08 -15.66
C ASP A 40 0.38 -10.16 -14.61
N GLY A 41 -0.64 -10.94 -14.24
CA GLY A 41 -0.52 -12.04 -13.27
C GLY A 41 -0.58 -11.64 -11.79
N TYR A 42 -0.71 -10.36 -11.49
CA TYR A 42 -0.88 -9.83 -10.14
C TYR A 42 -2.30 -9.34 -9.92
N TYR A 43 -2.87 -9.67 -8.77
CA TYR A 43 -4.07 -8.99 -8.28
C TYR A 43 -3.74 -7.54 -7.94
N TYR A 44 -4.63 -6.62 -8.21
CA TYR A 44 -4.54 -5.24 -7.75
C TYR A 44 -5.83 -4.78 -7.10
N SER A 45 -5.69 -3.88 -6.14
CA SER A 45 -6.80 -3.18 -5.51
C SER A 45 -6.43 -1.70 -5.38
N PHE A 46 -7.37 -0.84 -5.74
CA PHE A 46 -7.31 0.58 -5.49
C PHE A 46 -8.66 1.04 -4.95
N TRP A 47 -8.65 1.62 -3.77
CA TRP A 47 -9.80 2.21 -3.11
C TRP A 47 -9.53 3.67 -2.78
N SER A 48 -10.55 4.53 -2.87
CA SER A 48 -10.51 5.92 -2.44
C SER A 48 -11.88 6.30 -1.88
N ASP A 49 -11.89 7.20 -0.91
CA ASP A 49 -13.12 7.83 -0.40
C ASP A 49 -13.63 8.95 -1.31
N ASP A 50 -12.97 9.18 -2.46
CA ASP A 50 -13.27 10.20 -3.48
C ASP A 50 -13.21 11.67 -2.96
N GLN A 51 -12.65 11.91 -1.78
CA GLN A 51 -12.48 13.26 -1.22
C GLN A 51 -11.18 13.93 -1.69
N GLY A 52 -10.19 13.13 -2.08
CA GLY A 52 -8.87 13.58 -2.55
C GLY A 52 -8.65 13.35 -4.05
N GLN A 53 -7.43 13.66 -4.47
CA GLN A 53 -6.93 13.37 -5.80
C GLN A 53 -5.89 12.25 -5.70
N ALA A 54 -6.27 11.04 -6.06
CA ALA A 54 -5.34 9.93 -6.17
C ALA A 54 -5.45 9.31 -7.56
N THR A 55 -4.30 9.15 -8.22
CA THR A 55 -4.20 8.52 -9.53
C THR A 55 -3.36 7.26 -9.40
N TYR A 56 -3.99 6.12 -9.58
CA TYR A 56 -3.35 4.80 -9.57
C TYR A 56 -3.15 4.30 -10.99
N THR A 57 -1.97 3.75 -11.27
CA THR A 57 -1.61 3.20 -12.57
C THR A 57 -1.00 1.82 -12.40
N ASN A 58 -1.61 0.81 -13.03
CA ASN A 58 -0.98 -0.49 -13.21
C ASN A 58 0.14 -0.36 -14.24
N LYS A 59 1.32 -0.87 -13.91
CA LYS A 59 2.48 -0.99 -14.80
C LYS A 59 2.78 -2.47 -15.05
N ALA A 60 3.78 -2.76 -15.88
CA ALA A 60 4.12 -4.12 -16.25
C ALA A 60 4.46 -5.03 -15.07
N GLY A 61 4.05 -6.28 -15.13
CA GLY A 61 4.27 -7.24 -14.06
C GLY A 61 3.71 -6.81 -12.71
N GLY A 62 4.50 -6.92 -11.66
CA GLY A 62 4.14 -6.50 -10.30
C GLY A 62 4.26 -5.00 -10.02
N GLU A 63 4.60 -4.17 -11.00
CA GLU A 63 4.83 -2.74 -10.80
C GLU A 63 3.51 -1.95 -10.83
N TYR A 64 3.41 -0.96 -9.95
CA TYR A 64 2.36 0.06 -9.94
C TYR A 64 2.93 1.43 -9.56
N ALA A 65 2.25 2.48 -9.97
CA ALA A 65 2.52 3.84 -9.53
C ALA A 65 1.25 4.49 -8.97
N VAL A 66 1.42 5.37 -7.99
CA VAL A 66 0.34 6.21 -7.49
C VAL A 66 0.88 7.60 -7.16
N THR A 67 0.10 8.62 -7.52
CA THR A 67 0.29 10.00 -7.07
C THR A 67 -0.97 10.45 -6.36
N TRP A 68 -0.81 11.20 -5.28
CA TRP A 68 -1.96 11.67 -4.52
C TRP A 68 -1.77 13.09 -4.00
N GLY A 69 -2.88 13.75 -3.66
CA GLY A 69 -2.89 15.09 -3.09
C GLY A 69 -4.25 15.48 -2.54
N GLY A 70 -4.24 16.49 -1.65
CA GLY A 70 -5.44 17.08 -1.10
C GLY A 70 -6.04 16.33 0.09
N GLN A 71 -7.36 16.44 0.22
CA GLN A 71 -8.13 15.79 1.27
C GLN A 71 -8.44 14.35 0.89
N GLY A 72 -8.89 13.56 1.86
CA GLY A 72 -9.37 12.21 1.64
C GLY A 72 -8.37 11.11 1.94
N ASN A 73 -8.82 9.89 1.73
CA ASN A 73 -8.07 8.66 1.94
C ASN A 73 -8.06 7.81 0.66
N PHE A 74 -6.95 7.17 0.39
CA PHE A 74 -6.84 6.09 -0.59
C PHE A 74 -5.92 4.99 -0.04
N VAL A 75 -6.14 3.76 -0.51
CA VAL A 75 -5.22 2.63 -0.37
C VAL A 75 -5.19 1.86 -1.67
N GLY A 76 -4.00 1.54 -2.17
CA GLY A 76 -3.87 0.80 -3.43
C GLY A 76 -2.52 0.17 -3.63
N GLY A 77 -2.50 -0.93 -4.39
CA GLY A 77 -1.29 -1.67 -4.70
C GLY A 77 -1.53 -2.96 -5.46
N LYS A 78 -0.46 -3.74 -5.60
CA LYS A 78 -0.47 -5.05 -6.27
C LYS A 78 -0.06 -6.18 -5.32
N GLY A 79 -0.51 -7.40 -5.63
CA GLY A 79 -0.20 -8.60 -4.89
C GLY A 79 -1.02 -9.81 -5.32
N TRP A 80 -1.72 -10.43 -4.40
CA TRP A 80 -2.42 -11.70 -4.62
C TRP A 80 -3.82 -11.71 -3.99
N ASN A 81 -4.71 -12.46 -4.61
CA ASN A 81 -6.00 -12.84 -4.06
C ASN A 81 -6.25 -14.34 -4.39
N PRO A 82 -6.31 -15.23 -3.39
CA PRO A 82 -6.20 -14.93 -1.97
C PRO A 82 -4.77 -14.57 -1.54
N GLY A 83 -4.67 -13.89 -0.37
CA GLY A 83 -3.44 -13.70 0.36
C GLY A 83 -2.98 -14.98 1.04
N SER A 84 -1.74 -15.00 1.54
CA SER A 84 -1.17 -16.16 2.23
C SER A 84 0.02 -15.80 3.12
N ALA A 85 0.46 -16.76 3.93
CA ALA A 85 1.68 -16.69 4.72
C ALA A 85 2.92 -16.93 3.81
N GLN A 86 3.19 -16.00 2.90
CA GLN A 86 4.28 -16.08 1.91
C GLN A 86 5.39 -15.08 2.21
N THR A 87 6.55 -15.23 1.58
CA THR A 87 7.56 -14.17 1.59
C THR A 87 7.34 -13.26 0.38
N ILE A 88 7.16 -11.97 0.64
CA ILE A 88 6.88 -10.95 -0.38
C ILE A 88 8.11 -10.08 -0.54
N SER A 89 8.62 -9.97 -1.76
CA SER A 89 9.65 -8.99 -2.13
C SER A 89 9.00 -7.76 -2.75
N TYR A 90 9.58 -6.61 -2.47
CA TYR A 90 9.17 -5.36 -3.10
C TYR A 90 10.36 -4.40 -3.20
N SER A 91 10.28 -3.46 -4.14
CA SER A 91 11.27 -2.40 -4.31
C SER A 91 10.64 -1.21 -5.01
N GLY A 92 11.19 -0.02 -4.77
CA GLY A 92 10.74 1.17 -5.46
C GLY A 92 10.97 2.45 -4.66
N THR A 93 10.20 3.47 -5.02
CA THR A 93 10.20 4.77 -4.35
C THR A 93 8.88 4.99 -3.62
N PHE A 94 8.97 5.57 -2.44
CA PHE A 94 7.82 5.99 -1.64
C PHE A 94 8.14 7.34 -1.01
N SER A 95 7.45 8.39 -1.44
CA SER A 95 7.75 9.78 -1.10
C SER A 95 6.49 10.49 -0.60
N PRO A 96 6.02 10.18 0.62
CA PRO A 96 4.89 10.86 1.21
C PRO A 96 5.29 12.25 1.71
N ASN A 97 4.44 13.23 1.51
CA ASN A 97 4.46 14.52 2.17
C ASN A 97 3.26 14.58 3.13
N GLY A 98 3.50 14.26 4.39
CA GLY A 98 2.47 14.10 5.41
C GLY A 98 2.16 12.64 5.75
N ASN A 99 0.90 12.33 6.00
CA ASN A 99 0.43 11.01 6.44
C ASN A 99 0.31 10.06 5.25
N GLY A 100 1.22 9.11 5.16
CA GLY A 100 1.22 8.06 4.12
C GLY A 100 1.96 6.83 4.60
N TYR A 101 1.56 5.65 4.11
CA TYR A 101 2.09 4.34 4.52
C TYR A 101 2.49 3.51 3.31
N LEU A 102 3.58 2.75 3.45
CA LEU A 102 3.97 1.65 2.57
C LEU A 102 3.93 0.37 3.39
N SER A 103 3.08 -0.57 3.02
CA SER A 103 2.83 -1.76 3.83
C SER A 103 2.49 -3.00 3.00
N ILE A 104 2.71 -4.20 3.59
CA ILE A 104 1.95 -5.37 3.20
C ILE A 104 0.58 -5.21 3.88
N TYR A 105 -0.46 -5.16 3.07
CA TYR A 105 -1.83 -4.87 3.48
C TYR A 105 -2.78 -5.97 3.04
N GLY A 106 -3.68 -6.37 3.88
CA GLY A 106 -4.64 -7.39 3.52
C GLY A 106 -5.78 -7.56 4.51
N TRP A 107 -6.64 -8.52 4.17
CA TRP A 107 -7.85 -8.82 4.91
C TRP A 107 -8.06 -10.32 5.07
N THR A 108 -8.71 -10.68 6.18
CA THR A 108 -9.27 -12.02 6.37
C THR A 108 -10.74 -11.92 6.77
N ARG A 109 -11.50 -13.03 6.61
CA ARG A 109 -12.85 -13.21 7.13
C ARG A 109 -12.86 -14.36 8.13
N ASN A 110 -13.92 -14.42 8.95
CA ASN A 110 -14.15 -15.46 9.96
C ASN A 110 -13.03 -15.55 11.03
N PRO A 111 -12.75 -14.45 11.79
CA PRO A 111 -13.39 -13.13 11.79
C PRO A 111 -12.84 -12.17 10.74
N LEU A 112 -13.56 -11.04 10.55
CA LEU A 112 -13.12 -9.94 9.69
C LEU A 112 -11.97 -9.21 10.38
N ILE A 113 -10.79 -9.28 9.79
CA ILE A 113 -9.56 -8.64 10.27
C ILE A 113 -8.92 -7.88 9.11
N GLU A 114 -8.55 -6.64 9.34
CA GLU A 114 -7.66 -5.86 8.50
C GLU A 114 -6.25 -5.92 9.07
N TYR A 115 -5.23 -6.10 8.24
CA TYR A 115 -3.86 -6.18 8.74
C TYR A 115 -2.87 -5.38 7.91
N TYR A 116 -1.85 -4.86 8.62
CA TYR A 116 -0.76 -4.06 8.08
C TYR A 116 0.58 -4.57 8.61
N ILE A 117 1.53 -4.83 7.72
CA ILE A 117 2.95 -4.90 8.04
C ILE A 117 3.57 -3.67 7.40
N VAL A 118 3.75 -2.61 8.19
CA VAL A 118 4.20 -1.30 7.73
C VAL A 118 5.71 -1.29 7.61
N GLU A 119 6.20 -1.02 6.42
CA GLU A 119 7.62 -0.98 6.09
C GLU A 119 8.20 0.44 6.12
N SER A 120 7.35 1.43 5.81
CA SER A 120 7.68 2.85 5.86
C SER A 120 6.41 3.69 6.07
N PHE A 121 6.56 4.85 6.68
CA PHE A 121 5.50 5.85 6.78
C PHE A 121 6.08 7.27 6.74
N GLY A 122 5.22 8.26 6.52
CA GLY A 122 5.59 9.66 6.45
C GLY A 122 5.68 10.32 7.83
N SER A 123 4.99 11.45 8.01
CA SER A 123 5.05 12.23 9.25
C SER A 123 4.20 11.68 10.40
N TYR A 124 3.36 10.71 10.15
CA TYR A 124 2.42 10.14 11.13
C TYR A 124 2.58 8.62 11.18
N ASP A 125 2.83 8.09 12.39
CA ASP A 125 2.81 6.65 12.65
C ASP A 125 1.34 6.17 12.65
N PRO A 126 0.91 5.32 11.70
CA PRO A 126 -0.48 4.89 11.57
C PRO A 126 -1.01 4.14 12.79
N SER A 127 -0.11 3.58 13.58
CA SER A 127 -0.45 2.80 14.77
C SER A 127 -0.44 3.60 16.07
N SER A 128 -0.19 4.92 16.03
CA SER A 128 0.01 5.75 17.22
C SER A 128 -1.17 5.74 18.21
N ALA A 129 -2.41 5.50 17.71
CA ALA A 129 -3.61 5.34 18.54
C ALA A 129 -3.92 3.89 18.90
N ALA A 130 -3.07 2.93 18.51
CA ALA A 130 -3.29 1.51 18.72
C ALA A 130 -2.74 1.03 20.07
N THR A 131 -3.30 -0.06 20.58
CA THR A 131 -2.83 -0.71 21.80
C THR A 131 -1.62 -1.58 21.49
N SER A 132 -0.49 -1.34 22.18
CA SER A 132 0.71 -2.16 22.05
C SER A 132 0.47 -3.58 22.57
N LYS A 133 0.95 -4.58 21.84
CA LYS A 133 0.87 -6.01 22.19
C LYS A 133 2.26 -6.64 22.38
N GLY A 134 3.32 -5.98 21.88
CA GLY A 134 4.67 -6.51 21.95
C GLY A 134 5.48 -6.11 20.73
N SER A 135 6.45 -6.94 20.37
CA SER A 135 7.29 -6.73 19.20
C SER A 135 7.79 -8.05 18.62
N ILE A 136 8.26 -8.00 17.37
CA ILE A 136 8.98 -9.08 16.71
C ILE A 136 10.23 -8.51 16.03
N THR A 137 11.35 -9.24 16.09
CA THR A 137 12.55 -8.94 15.29
C THR A 137 12.63 -9.93 14.14
N VAL A 138 12.46 -9.44 12.92
CA VAL A 138 12.47 -10.21 11.68
C VAL A 138 12.87 -9.30 10.52
N ASP A 139 13.36 -9.86 9.43
CA ASP A 139 13.72 -9.11 8.21
C ASP A 139 14.68 -7.92 8.48
N GLY A 140 15.60 -8.12 9.44
CA GLY A 140 16.64 -7.15 9.78
C GLY A 140 16.16 -5.92 10.55
N SER A 141 14.97 -5.95 11.19
CA SER A 141 14.48 -4.87 12.06
C SER A 141 13.54 -5.41 13.14
N THR A 142 13.32 -4.58 14.15
CA THR A 142 12.22 -4.77 15.10
C THR A 142 10.96 -4.11 14.55
N TYR A 143 9.82 -4.81 14.72
CA TYR A 143 8.48 -4.30 14.44
C TYR A 143 7.68 -4.24 15.73
N ASN A 144 7.07 -3.11 16.01
CA ASN A 144 6.09 -3.01 17.09
C ASN A 144 4.79 -3.70 16.67
N ILE A 145 4.25 -4.54 17.55
CA ILE A 145 2.96 -5.24 17.33
C ILE A 145 1.87 -4.48 18.07
N LEU A 146 0.82 -4.08 17.36
CA LEU A 146 -0.26 -3.27 17.92
C LEU A 146 -1.62 -3.73 17.38
N GLN A 147 -2.69 -3.36 18.08
CA GLN A 147 -4.06 -3.69 17.73
C GLN A 147 -4.98 -2.49 17.94
N THR A 148 -5.90 -2.30 17.00
CA THR A 148 -6.96 -1.28 17.07
C THR A 148 -8.31 -1.93 16.74
N THR A 149 -9.38 -1.45 17.36
CA THR A 149 -10.76 -1.79 16.95
C THR A 149 -11.31 -0.65 16.10
N ARG A 150 -11.81 -0.99 14.92
CA ARG A 150 -12.52 -0.07 14.03
C ARG A 150 -14.02 -0.31 14.18
N THR A 151 -14.77 0.72 14.58
CA THR A 151 -16.21 0.61 14.80
C THR A 151 -16.96 1.35 13.71
N ASN A 152 -17.86 0.64 13.01
CA ASN A 152 -18.68 1.20 11.93
C ASN A 152 -17.82 1.92 10.85
N GLN A 153 -16.76 1.26 10.39
CA GLN A 153 -15.85 1.79 9.38
C GLN A 153 -15.98 1.03 8.05
N PRO A 154 -15.61 1.65 6.93
CA PRO A 154 -15.53 0.96 5.64
C PRO A 154 -14.62 -0.28 5.72
N SER A 155 -15.07 -1.37 5.09
CA SER A 155 -14.35 -2.63 5.02
C SER A 155 -14.60 -3.33 3.68
N ILE A 156 -13.99 -4.51 3.48
CA ILE A 156 -14.30 -5.37 2.33
C ILE A 156 -15.72 -5.95 2.35
N ASP A 157 -16.41 -5.87 3.48
CA ASP A 157 -17.78 -6.34 3.70
C ASP A 157 -18.75 -5.15 3.97
N GLY A 158 -18.45 -3.99 3.40
CA GLY A 158 -19.21 -2.76 3.66
C GLY A 158 -18.85 -2.12 5.00
N THR A 159 -19.78 -1.36 5.59
CA THR A 159 -19.57 -0.75 6.92
C THR A 159 -19.64 -1.83 7.99
N SER A 160 -18.55 -2.02 8.73
CA SER A 160 -18.40 -3.10 9.71
C SER A 160 -17.60 -2.67 10.93
N THR A 161 -17.66 -3.49 11.98
CA THR A 161 -16.77 -3.39 13.14
C THR A 161 -15.78 -4.54 13.08
N PHE A 162 -14.48 -4.24 13.10
CA PHE A 162 -13.41 -5.21 12.93
C PHE A 162 -12.14 -4.81 13.69
N GLN A 163 -11.23 -5.77 13.83
CA GLN A 163 -9.90 -5.50 14.39
C GLN A 163 -8.92 -5.15 13.28
N GLN A 164 -8.02 -4.21 13.56
CA GLN A 164 -6.82 -3.95 12.77
C GLN A 164 -5.60 -4.49 13.52
N TYR A 165 -4.78 -5.28 12.83
CA TYR A 165 -3.53 -5.81 13.33
C TYR A 165 -2.37 -5.11 12.64
N TRP A 166 -1.41 -4.66 13.44
CA TRP A 166 -0.28 -3.88 12.98
C TRP A 166 1.03 -4.55 13.34
N SER A 167 1.98 -4.54 12.42
CA SER A 167 3.41 -4.68 12.66
C SER A 167 4.09 -3.47 12.06
N VAL A 168 4.67 -2.58 12.86
CA VAL A 168 5.25 -1.30 12.40
C VAL A 168 6.75 -1.35 12.55
N ARG A 169 7.46 -1.29 11.40
CA ARG A 169 8.91 -1.38 11.31
C ARG A 169 9.58 -0.15 11.90
N GLN A 170 10.54 -0.35 12.80
CA GLN A 170 11.30 0.75 13.42
C GLN A 170 12.32 1.38 12.45
N ASN A 171 13.01 0.56 11.64
CA ASN A 171 13.97 1.03 10.64
C ASN A 171 13.29 1.03 9.26
N HIS A 172 12.70 2.15 8.87
CA HIS A 172 11.94 2.27 7.63
C HIS A 172 12.74 1.88 6.39
N ARG A 173 12.08 1.29 5.41
CA ARG A 173 12.67 0.95 4.11
C ARG A 173 11.62 0.99 3.00
N THR A 174 12.08 1.17 1.76
CA THR A 174 11.23 1.16 0.56
C THR A 174 11.52 -0.03 -0.35
N SER A 175 12.37 -0.94 0.09
CA SER A 175 12.69 -2.19 -0.62
C SER A 175 13.11 -3.27 0.36
N GLY A 176 12.83 -4.52 0.00
CA GLY A 176 13.22 -5.68 0.79
C GLY A 176 12.31 -6.89 0.57
N SER A 177 12.47 -7.86 1.46
CA SER A 177 11.58 -9.04 1.54
C SER A 177 10.97 -9.08 2.94
N VAL A 178 9.68 -9.43 2.99
CA VAL A 178 8.91 -9.55 4.23
C VAL A 178 8.48 -11.00 4.41
N ASP A 179 8.89 -11.60 5.52
CA ASP A 179 8.38 -12.91 5.97
C ASP A 179 7.00 -12.72 6.64
N VAL A 180 5.96 -12.75 5.84
CA VAL A 180 4.58 -12.57 6.32
C VAL A 180 4.18 -13.67 7.30
N ALA A 181 4.68 -14.90 7.12
CA ALA A 181 4.40 -16.01 8.04
C ALA A 181 4.91 -15.73 9.46
N ALA A 182 6.09 -15.12 9.60
CA ALA A 182 6.65 -14.73 10.89
C ALA A 182 5.73 -13.70 11.60
N HIS A 183 5.21 -12.71 10.87
CA HIS A 183 4.27 -11.73 11.42
C HIS A 183 2.95 -12.38 11.85
N PHE A 184 2.35 -13.22 11.02
CA PHE A 184 1.12 -13.94 11.37
C PHE A 184 1.28 -14.81 12.62
N LYS A 185 2.42 -15.50 12.73
CA LYS A 185 2.76 -16.29 13.91
C LYS A 185 2.96 -15.41 15.15
N ALA A 186 3.63 -14.27 15.00
CA ALA A 186 3.83 -13.33 16.10
C ALA A 186 2.49 -12.74 16.59
N TRP A 187 1.59 -12.34 15.69
CA TRP A 187 0.26 -11.89 16.07
C TRP A 187 -0.51 -12.97 16.82
N ALA A 188 -0.53 -14.21 16.33
CA ALA A 188 -1.19 -15.32 16.99
C ALA A 188 -0.64 -15.59 18.40
N SER A 189 0.67 -15.45 18.62
CA SER A 189 1.30 -15.62 19.95
C SER A 189 0.88 -14.53 20.96
N HIS A 190 0.36 -13.40 20.47
CA HIS A 190 -0.22 -12.34 21.27
C HIS A 190 -1.76 -12.36 21.33
N GLY A 191 -2.38 -13.47 20.93
CA GLY A 191 -3.84 -13.63 20.91
C GLY A 191 -4.53 -12.88 19.75
N MET A 192 -3.78 -12.39 18.79
CA MET A 192 -4.26 -11.68 17.61
C MET A 192 -4.40 -12.66 16.44
N ASN A 193 -5.42 -13.51 16.49
CA ASN A 193 -5.64 -14.52 15.46
C ASN A 193 -6.32 -13.90 14.23
N LEU A 194 -5.76 -14.15 13.05
CA LEU A 194 -6.40 -13.83 11.78
C LEU A 194 -7.64 -14.70 11.54
N GLY A 195 -8.50 -14.26 10.66
CA GLY A 195 -9.61 -15.06 10.19
C GLY A 195 -9.15 -16.25 9.33
N THR A 196 -10.00 -17.25 9.23
CA THR A 196 -9.70 -18.51 8.53
C THR A 196 -9.72 -18.40 7.01
N GLU A 197 -10.34 -17.34 6.47
CA GLU A 197 -10.46 -17.08 5.04
C GLU A 197 -9.64 -15.86 4.66
N HIS A 198 -8.51 -16.07 4.01
CA HIS A 198 -7.73 -14.97 3.44
C HIS A 198 -8.45 -14.35 2.25
N ASN A 199 -8.61 -13.01 2.28
CA ASN A 199 -9.00 -12.22 1.14
C ASN A 199 -7.72 -11.74 0.41
N TYR A 200 -7.69 -10.57 -0.20
CA TYR A 200 -6.50 -10.11 -0.88
C TYR A 200 -5.37 -9.70 0.08
N GLN A 201 -4.16 -9.70 -0.47
CA GLN A 201 -2.91 -9.25 0.15
C GLN A 201 -2.08 -8.54 -0.90
N ILE A 202 -1.74 -7.29 -0.65
CA ILE A 202 -1.02 -6.44 -1.60
C ILE A 202 0.14 -5.70 -0.90
N VAL A 203 1.15 -5.31 -1.66
CA VAL A 203 2.04 -4.23 -1.23
C VAL A 203 1.32 -2.94 -1.57
N ALA A 204 0.90 -2.21 -0.56
CA ALA A 204 0.04 -1.04 -0.69
C ALA A 204 0.80 0.25 -0.38
N SER A 205 0.48 1.29 -1.14
CA SER A 205 0.67 2.68 -0.75
C SER A 205 -0.68 3.23 -0.29
N GLU A 206 -0.66 3.95 0.82
CA GLU A 206 -1.83 4.61 1.39
C GLU A 206 -1.50 6.07 1.69
N GLY A 207 -2.50 6.96 1.61
CA GLY A 207 -2.37 8.37 1.99
C GLY A 207 -3.66 8.87 2.61
N TYR A 208 -3.54 9.72 3.63
CA TYR A 208 -4.66 10.31 4.35
C TYR A 208 -4.41 11.79 4.59
N HIS A 209 -5.25 12.66 3.99
CA HIS A 209 -5.12 14.12 4.06
C HIS A 209 -3.68 14.61 3.84
N SER A 210 -3.05 14.11 2.79
CA SER A 210 -1.64 14.33 2.49
C SER A 210 -1.39 14.38 0.98
N SER A 211 -0.14 14.50 0.58
CA SER A 211 0.28 14.40 -0.81
C SER A 211 1.50 13.50 -0.94
N GLY A 212 1.80 13.05 -2.15
CA GLY A 212 2.98 12.24 -2.39
C GLY A 212 2.92 11.44 -3.68
N SER A 213 3.90 10.55 -3.79
CA SER A 213 4.00 9.59 -4.89
C SER A 213 4.63 8.28 -4.42
N ALA A 214 4.27 7.21 -5.10
CA ALA A 214 4.92 5.91 -4.97
C ALA A 214 5.04 5.25 -6.34
N ASP A 215 6.11 4.47 -6.51
CA ASP A 215 6.37 3.64 -7.67
C ASP A 215 7.01 2.34 -7.16
N ILE A 216 6.23 1.28 -7.10
CA ILE A 216 6.57 0.06 -6.37
C ILE A 216 6.45 -1.15 -7.29
N THR A 217 7.50 -1.98 -7.30
CA THR A 217 7.49 -3.30 -7.93
C THR A 217 7.35 -4.38 -6.87
N VAL A 218 6.41 -5.29 -7.07
CA VAL A 218 6.05 -6.38 -6.15
C VAL A 218 6.43 -7.71 -6.77
N GLY A 219 6.99 -8.62 -5.97
CA GLY A 219 7.33 -9.98 -6.40
C GLY A 219 7.22 -11.00 -5.26
N LYS A 220 7.22 -12.28 -5.62
CA LYS A 220 7.50 -13.34 -4.64
C LYS A 220 9.00 -13.43 -4.46
N ALA A 221 9.46 -13.49 -3.21
CA ALA A 221 10.85 -13.86 -2.98
C ALA A 221 11.08 -15.29 -3.50
N SER A 222 12.07 -15.48 -4.35
CA SER A 222 12.48 -16.83 -4.72
C SER A 222 12.93 -17.55 -3.45
N SER A 223 12.24 -18.63 -3.08
CA SER A 223 12.73 -19.54 -2.07
C SER A 223 13.98 -20.19 -2.65
N GLY A 224 15.13 -19.66 -2.28
CA GLY A 224 16.41 -20.30 -2.56
C GLY A 224 16.39 -21.68 -1.92
N GLY A 225 16.30 -22.72 -2.73
CA GLY A 225 16.36 -24.10 -2.27
C GLY A 225 17.68 -24.32 -1.52
N GLY A 226 17.57 -24.63 -0.22
CA GLY A 226 18.69 -25.12 0.56
C GLY A 226 19.16 -26.45 -0.02
N GLY A 227 20.19 -26.40 -0.84
CA GLY A 227 20.95 -27.58 -1.25
C GLY A 227 21.92 -27.97 -0.14
N THR A 228 21.58 -28.96 0.68
CA THR A 228 22.54 -29.67 1.51
C THR A 228 23.46 -30.47 0.61
N GLY A 229 24.71 -30.05 0.51
CA GLY A 229 25.77 -30.79 -0.15
C GLY A 229 27.05 -30.59 0.64
N THR A 230 27.33 -31.50 1.58
CA THR A 230 28.60 -31.66 2.28
C THR A 230 29.63 -32.22 1.32
N THR A 231 30.75 -31.54 1.07
CA THR A 231 32.08 -32.13 0.80
C THR A 231 33.19 -31.19 1.24
N PRO A 232 34.31 -31.73 1.82
CA PRO A 232 35.32 -30.94 2.52
C PRO A 232 36.34 -30.28 1.55
N PRO A 233 37.22 -29.41 2.04
CA PRO A 233 37.88 -28.42 1.23
C PRO A 233 39.15 -28.95 0.56
N THR A 234 39.36 -28.61 -0.68
CA THR A 234 40.65 -28.66 -1.34
C THR A 234 41.09 -27.24 -1.66
N GLN A 235 42.22 -26.85 -1.05
CA GLN A 235 42.93 -25.61 -1.31
C GLN A 235 43.42 -25.55 -2.75
N SER A 236 43.13 -24.50 -3.46
CA SER A 236 43.89 -24.10 -4.65
C SER A 236 43.80 -22.60 -4.90
N THR A 237 44.97 -22.08 -5.15
CA THR A 237 45.47 -20.73 -5.39
C THR A 237 44.67 -19.91 -6.43
N SER A 238 44.41 -18.69 -6.04
CA SER A 238 44.22 -17.40 -6.75
C SER A 238 44.09 -17.36 -8.28
N ALA A 239 42.85 -16.98 -8.71
CA ALA A 239 42.63 -16.14 -9.87
C ALA A 239 41.52 -15.13 -9.51
N PRO A 240 41.46 -13.92 -10.10
CA PRO A 240 40.47 -12.89 -9.68
C PRO A 240 39.05 -13.35 -10.03
N PRO A 241 38.05 -13.10 -9.12
CA PRO A 241 36.70 -13.56 -9.36
C PRO A 241 36.02 -12.74 -10.45
N SER A 242 35.55 -13.44 -11.45
CA SER A 242 34.62 -12.93 -12.44
C SER A 242 33.22 -12.77 -11.83
N ASN A 243 32.63 -11.60 -12.00
CA ASN A 243 31.24 -11.17 -11.88
C ASN A 243 30.21 -12.26 -11.52
N GLY A 244 29.91 -12.46 -10.23
CA GLY A 244 28.84 -13.37 -9.85
C GLY A 244 27.89 -12.90 -8.74
N ASN A 245 28.33 -12.06 -7.81
CA ASN A 245 27.55 -11.72 -6.62
C ASN A 245 27.71 -10.28 -6.15
N CYS A 246 27.84 -9.31 -7.04
CA CYS A 246 27.81 -7.90 -6.67
C CYS A 246 26.38 -7.41 -6.49
N ALA A 247 26.16 -6.49 -5.58
CA ALA A 247 24.88 -5.83 -5.38
C ALA A 247 24.49 -5.02 -6.64
N ALA A 248 23.23 -5.05 -7.02
CA ALA A 248 22.71 -4.20 -8.08
C ALA A 248 22.81 -2.72 -7.71
N LEU A 249 22.70 -1.82 -8.68
CA LEU A 249 22.60 -0.39 -8.43
C LEU A 249 21.50 -0.13 -7.40
N TYR A 250 21.78 0.71 -6.41
CA TYR A 250 20.96 0.98 -5.22
C TYR A 250 20.82 -0.19 -4.23
N GLY A 251 21.44 -1.34 -4.46
CA GLY A 251 21.50 -2.44 -3.50
C GLY A 251 22.49 -2.16 -2.37
N GLN A 252 22.29 -2.80 -1.21
CA GLN A 252 23.24 -2.73 -0.10
C GLN A 252 24.53 -3.49 -0.45
N CYS A 253 25.68 -2.86 -0.19
CA CYS A 253 26.99 -3.38 -0.50
C CYS A 253 27.96 -3.34 0.68
N GLY A 254 27.49 -3.03 1.91
CA GLY A 254 28.30 -2.99 3.11
C GLY A 254 27.56 -2.43 4.31
N GLY A 255 28.28 -2.39 5.46
CA GLY A 255 27.78 -1.93 6.75
C GLY A 255 28.19 -2.90 7.86
N GLN A 256 28.16 -2.47 9.12
CA GLN A 256 28.51 -3.33 10.24
C GLN A 256 27.49 -4.47 10.36
N GLY A 257 27.97 -5.73 10.36
CA GLY A 257 27.13 -6.92 10.39
C GLY A 257 26.56 -7.34 9.02
N TRP A 258 26.93 -6.66 7.93
CA TRP A 258 26.50 -7.05 6.59
C TRP A 258 27.25 -8.30 6.09
N SER A 259 26.50 -9.33 5.71
CA SER A 259 27.03 -10.60 5.19
C SER A 259 26.74 -10.83 3.70
N GLY A 260 26.11 -9.86 3.02
CA GLY A 260 25.79 -9.94 1.59
C GLY A 260 26.95 -9.45 0.71
N ALA A 261 26.62 -9.10 -0.56
CA ALA A 261 27.57 -8.59 -1.53
C ALA A 261 28.34 -7.38 -1.02
N SER A 262 29.66 -7.41 -1.16
CA SER A 262 30.56 -6.29 -0.80
C SER A 262 31.04 -5.47 -2.00
N CYS A 263 30.50 -5.75 -3.19
CA CYS A 263 30.79 -5.06 -4.45
C CYS A 263 29.49 -4.62 -5.13
N CYS A 264 29.60 -3.70 -6.08
CA CYS A 264 28.49 -3.21 -6.89
C CYS A 264 28.62 -3.73 -8.32
N ALA A 265 27.53 -4.28 -8.88
CA ALA A 265 27.46 -4.66 -10.28
C ALA A 265 27.49 -3.42 -11.20
N SER A 266 27.03 -2.26 -10.69
CA SER A 266 27.12 -0.96 -11.34
C SER A 266 27.20 0.12 -10.26
N GLY A 267 28.01 1.17 -10.51
CA GLY A 267 28.25 2.24 -9.55
C GLY A 267 29.36 1.92 -8.52
N THR A 268 29.36 2.66 -7.43
CA THR A 268 30.37 2.54 -6.35
C THR A 268 29.65 2.31 -5.03
N CYS A 269 30.18 1.42 -4.18
CA CYS A 269 29.65 1.21 -2.84
C CYS A 269 29.97 2.42 -1.95
N LYS A 270 28.96 3.19 -1.58
CA LYS A 270 29.07 4.37 -0.72
C LYS A 270 28.44 4.13 0.64
N ALA A 271 29.19 4.43 1.71
CA ALA A 271 28.69 4.36 3.08
C ALA A 271 27.69 5.51 3.32
N SER A 272 26.47 5.17 3.74
CA SER A 272 25.47 6.12 4.22
C SER A 272 25.53 6.29 5.74
N ASN A 273 25.88 5.21 6.46
CA ASN A 273 26.13 5.19 7.91
C ASN A 273 26.94 3.94 8.26
N GLN A 274 27.27 3.76 9.56
CA GLN A 274 28.09 2.63 10.00
C GLN A 274 27.44 1.24 9.74
N TRP A 275 26.11 1.18 9.54
CA TRP A 275 25.36 -0.06 9.36
C TRP A 275 24.94 -0.30 7.92
N TYR A 276 25.08 0.70 7.03
CA TYR A 276 24.55 0.63 5.67
C TYR A 276 25.43 1.37 4.65
N SER A 277 25.85 0.63 3.62
CA SER A 277 26.49 1.17 2.40
C SER A 277 25.69 0.75 1.19
N GLN A 278 25.60 1.60 0.19
CA GLN A 278 24.76 1.42 -1.00
C GLN A 278 25.56 1.62 -2.28
N CYS A 279 25.22 0.88 -3.31
CA CYS A 279 25.76 1.05 -4.66
C CYS A 279 25.12 2.28 -5.32
N LEU A 280 25.91 3.34 -5.57
CA LEU A 280 25.49 4.59 -6.20
C LEU A 280 26.35 4.93 -7.41
#